data_806d8eaa9413dd7174003ae6788c7efa
#
_entry.id   806d8eaa9413dd7174003ae6788c7efa
#
_cell.length_a   1.000
_cell.length_b   1.000
_cell.length_c   1.000
_cell.angle_alpha   90.00
_cell.angle_beta   90.00
_cell.angle_gamma   90.00
#
_symmetry.space_group_name_H-M   'P 1'
#
loop_
_entity.id
_entity.type
_entity.pdbx_description
1 polymer ?
#
loop_
_entity_poly.entity_id
_entity_poly.type
_entity_poly.pdbx_seq_one_letter_code
_entity_poly.pdbx_strand_id
1 'polypeptide(L)'
;MMQFCVLGSGSGGNATIVRAGETVLLVDAGFSAARLRDKMKSAGVEPDELDAILLTHEHADHMKGVHQFTRKHAVRVYATRHTAMCVQEKAPEAPWAYFEKGQSFRIGDIVITPFPTYHDAVDPVGFKFETERSSLG
;
A
#
# COMPACT_ATOMS: atom_id res chain seq x y z
N MET A 1 1.17 3.21 -19.52
CA MET A 1 0.33 2.03 -19.24
C MET A 1 0.44 1.65 -17.78
N MET A 2 -0.67 1.28 -17.15
CA MET A 2 -0.69 0.85 -15.76
C MET A 2 -0.60 -0.67 -15.68
N GLN A 3 0.27 -1.18 -14.80
CA GLN A 3 0.44 -2.59 -14.55
C GLN A 3 0.06 -2.92 -13.12
N PHE A 4 -0.44 -4.12 -12.92
CA PHE A 4 -1.02 -4.56 -11.66
C PHE A 4 -0.52 -6.00 -11.39
N CYS A 5 0.11 -6.21 -10.24
CA CYS A 5 0.66 -7.51 -9.91
C CYS A 5 0.30 -7.89 -8.46
N VAL A 6 -0.52 -8.91 -8.30
CA VAL A 6 -0.91 -9.42 -6.99
C VAL A 6 0.21 -10.33 -6.46
N LEU A 7 0.85 -9.91 -5.38
CA LEU A 7 1.90 -10.71 -4.72
C LEU A 7 1.31 -11.78 -3.82
N GLY A 8 0.12 -11.54 -3.32
CA GLY A 8 -0.64 -12.49 -2.52
C GLY A 8 -1.98 -11.93 -2.11
N SER A 9 -2.95 -12.81 -1.88
CA SER A 9 -4.28 -12.45 -1.42
C SER A 9 -4.81 -13.54 -0.50
N GLY A 10 -5.53 -13.13 0.55
CA GLY A 10 -6.13 -14.03 1.52
C GLY A 10 -5.57 -13.87 2.91
N SER A 11 -5.91 -14.79 3.81
CA SER A 11 -5.54 -14.71 5.23
C SER A 11 -4.05 -14.92 5.49
N GLY A 12 -3.32 -15.46 4.53
CA GLY A 12 -1.86 -15.63 4.65
C GLY A 12 -1.05 -14.39 4.35
N GLY A 13 -1.69 -13.37 3.81
CA GLY A 13 -1.04 -12.10 3.51
C GLY A 13 -1.57 -11.48 2.22
N ASN A 14 -1.65 -10.15 2.20
CA ASN A 14 -2.14 -9.39 1.06
C ASN A 14 -1.12 -8.33 0.68
N ALA A 15 -0.78 -8.26 -0.60
CA ALA A 15 0.07 -7.22 -1.15
C ALA A 15 -0.09 -7.20 -2.66
N THR A 16 -0.18 -5.99 -3.22
CA THR A 16 -0.35 -5.81 -4.66
C THR A 16 0.52 -4.66 -5.13
N ILE A 17 1.27 -4.88 -6.20
CA ILE A 17 2.06 -3.83 -6.85
C ILE A 17 1.18 -3.14 -7.90
N VAL A 18 1.20 -1.82 -7.91
CA VAL A 18 0.60 -1.00 -8.96
C VAL A 18 1.71 -0.13 -9.54
N ARG A 19 1.93 -0.23 -10.85
CA ARG A 19 3.02 0.46 -11.51
C ARG A 19 2.50 1.24 -12.72
N ALA A 20 2.97 2.47 -12.87
CA ALA A 20 2.70 3.29 -14.06
C ALA A 20 3.92 4.18 -14.31
N GLY A 21 4.53 4.05 -15.50
CA GLY A 21 5.77 4.75 -15.78
C GLY A 21 6.84 4.34 -14.79
N GLU A 22 7.44 5.32 -14.11
CA GLU A 22 8.44 5.06 -13.07
C GLU A 22 7.84 5.02 -11.66
N THR A 23 6.53 5.21 -11.54
CA THR A 23 5.84 5.21 -10.24
C THR A 23 5.46 3.78 -9.86
N VAL A 24 5.85 3.37 -8.65
CA VAL A 24 5.58 2.03 -8.12
C VAL A 24 4.96 2.15 -6.74
N LEU A 25 3.75 1.61 -6.59
CA LEU A 25 3.01 1.61 -5.34
C LEU A 25 2.82 0.18 -4.85
N LEU A 26 2.79 0.01 -3.53
CA LEU A 26 2.44 -1.26 -2.90
C LEU A 26 1.15 -1.05 -2.12
N VAL A 27 0.10 -1.79 -2.47
CA VAL A 27 -1.16 -1.78 -1.74
C VAL A 27 -1.12 -2.92 -0.75
N ASP A 28 -1.12 -2.58 0.52
CA ASP A 28 -0.97 -3.48 1.66
C ASP A 28 0.40 -4.16 1.73
N ALA A 29 0.81 -4.53 2.92
CA ALA A 29 2.10 -5.15 3.20
C ALA A 29 1.89 -6.24 4.25
N GLY A 30 1.12 -7.25 3.88
CA GLY A 30 0.65 -8.28 4.79
C GLY A 30 1.59 -9.47 4.98
N PHE A 31 2.80 -9.39 4.45
CA PHE A 31 3.83 -10.42 4.63
C PHE A 31 4.94 -9.88 5.52
N SER A 32 5.76 -10.78 6.09
CA SER A 32 6.98 -10.34 6.74
C SER A 32 7.83 -9.57 5.74
N ALA A 33 8.68 -8.67 6.23
CA ALA A 33 9.50 -7.85 5.34
C ALA A 33 10.37 -8.69 4.41
N ALA A 34 10.94 -9.78 4.91
CA ALA A 34 11.77 -10.67 4.10
C ALA A 34 10.97 -11.32 2.97
N ARG A 35 9.78 -11.84 3.28
CA ARG A 35 8.92 -12.46 2.27
C ARG A 35 8.42 -11.43 1.26
N LEU A 36 8.10 -10.22 1.75
CA LEU A 36 7.65 -9.14 0.90
C LEU A 36 8.73 -8.76 -0.12
N ARG A 37 9.98 -8.62 0.33
CA ARG A 37 11.09 -8.34 -0.56
C ARG A 37 11.29 -9.43 -1.61
N ASP A 38 11.21 -10.70 -1.19
CA ASP A 38 11.36 -11.82 -2.13
C ASP A 38 10.25 -11.83 -3.18
N LYS A 39 9.00 -11.58 -2.76
CA LYS A 39 7.87 -11.53 -3.68
C LYS A 39 7.98 -10.37 -4.65
N MET A 40 8.42 -9.21 -4.18
CA MET A 40 8.64 -8.04 -5.03
C MET A 40 9.71 -8.34 -6.08
N LYS A 41 10.84 -8.92 -5.68
CA LYS A 41 11.91 -9.27 -6.60
C LYS A 41 11.46 -10.28 -7.64
N SER A 42 10.67 -11.26 -7.25
CA SER A 42 10.08 -12.24 -8.17
C SER A 42 9.17 -11.58 -9.21
N ALA A 43 8.57 -10.44 -8.85
CA ALA A 43 7.72 -9.66 -9.75
C ALA A 43 8.52 -8.61 -10.54
N GLY A 44 9.85 -8.61 -10.42
CA GLY A 44 10.71 -7.67 -11.15
C GLY A 44 10.79 -6.29 -10.52
N VAL A 45 10.47 -6.16 -9.23
CA VAL A 45 10.49 -4.88 -8.52
C VAL A 45 11.51 -4.92 -7.40
N GLU A 46 12.49 -4.01 -7.47
CA GLU A 46 13.42 -3.82 -6.36
C GLU A 46 12.73 -3.02 -5.25
N PRO A 47 12.92 -3.38 -3.97
CA PRO A 47 12.27 -2.66 -2.87
C PRO A 47 12.53 -1.14 -2.87
N ASP A 48 13.72 -0.71 -3.31
CA ASP A 48 14.05 0.71 -3.35
C ASP A 48 13.37 1.47 -4.49
N GLU A 49 12.74 0.78 -5.44
CA GLU A 49 11.93 1.42 -6.47
C GLU A 49 10.57 1.88 -5.93
N LEU A 50 10.17 1.40 -4.76
CA LEU A 50 8.85 1.65 -4.21
C LEU A 50 8.70 3.11 -3.78
N ASP A 51 7.67 3.77 -4.29
CA ASP A 51 7.39 5.18 -3.97
C ASP A 51 6.49 5.34 -2.76
N ALA A 52 5.60 4.38 -2.53
CA ALA A 52 4.67 4.46 -1.40
C ALA A 52 4.05 3.10 -1.09
N ILE A 53 3.63 2.94 0.17
CA ILE A 53 2.77 1.86 0.62
C ILE A 53 1.41 2.48 0.93
N LEU A 54 0.33 1.87 0.45
CA LEU A 54 -1.04 2.29 0.71
C LEU A 54 -1.74 1.19 1.50
N LEU A 55 -2.31 1.54 2.64
CA LEU A 55 -3.02 0.56 3.48
C LEU A 55 -4.52 0.66 3.30
N THR A 56 -5.16 -0.48 3.06
CA THR A 56 -6.63 -0.57 2.97
C THR A 56 -7.28 -0.62 4.34
N HIS A 57 -6.64 -1.30 5.28
CA HIS A 57 -7.14 -1.41 6.67
C HIS A 57 -6.04 -1.98 7.57
N GLU A 58 -6.34 -2.11 8.87
CA GLU A 58 -5.32 -2.41 9.89
C GLU A 58 -5.10 -3.90 10.19
N HIS A 59 -5.80 -4.82 9.56
CA HIS A 59 -5.65 -6.25 9.84
C HIS A 59 -4.23 -6.74 9.51
N ALA A 60 -3.71 -7.68 10.32
CA ALA A 60 -2.33 -8.13 10.20
C ALA A 60 -1.98 -8.69 8.81
N ASP A 61 -2.93 -9.35 8.15
CA ASP A 61 -2.72 -9.90 6.81
C ASP A 61 -2.63 -8.81 5.71
N HIS A 62 -2.75 -7.54 6.10
CA HIS A 62 -2.60 -6.38 5.22
C HIS A 62 -1.47 -5.43 5.66
N MET A 63 -0.97 -5.53 6.89
CA MET A 63 -0.05 -4.52 7.42
C MET A 63 1.16 -5.07 8.17
N LYS A 64 1.27 -6.39 8.38
CA LYS A 64 2.28 -6.88 9.33
C LYS A 64 3.73 -6.63 8.93
N GLY A 65 4.01 -6.38 7.66
CA GLY A 65 5.36 -6.09 7.18
C GLY A 65 5.77 -4.63 7.28
N VAL A 66 4.82 -3.73 7.60
CA VAL A 66 5.08 -2.28 7.55
C VAL A 66 6.26 -1.86 8.41
N HIS A 67 6.30 -2.28 9.66
CA HIS A 67 7.35 -1.86 10.60
C HIS A 67 8.75 -2.25 10.12
N GLN A 68 8.97 -3.52 9.84
CA GLN A 68 10.28 -4.01 9.45
C GLN A 68 10.71 -3.51 8.08
N PHE A 69 9.77 -3.41 7.15
CA PHE A 69 10.06 -2.92 5.80
C PHE A 69 10.48 -1.45 5.82
N THR A 70 9.74 -0.61 6.54
CA THR A 70 10.04 0.83 6.57
C THR A 70 11.29 1.16 7.38
N ARG A 71 11.76 0.25 8.21
CA ARG A 71 13.05 0.43 8.90
C ARG A 71 14.23 0.31 7.93
N LYS A 72 14.08 -0.45 6.85
CA LYS A 72 15.15 -0.72 5.89
C LYS A 72 15.02 0.07 4.59
N HIS A 73 13.81 0.47 4.26
CA HIS A 73 13.53 1.15 2.99
C HIS A 73 12.78 2.44 3.27
N ALA A 74 13.31 3.56 2.78
CA ALA A 74 12.69 4.88 2.98
C ALA A 74 11.47 5.01 2.08
N VAL A 75 10.32 4.59 2.59
CA VAL A 75 9.06 4.62 1.84
C VAL A 75 7.95 5.13 2.76
N ARG A 76 7.11 6.04 2.22
CA ARG A 76 6.03 6.65 2.98
C ARG A 76 4.83 5.71 3.01
N VAL A 77 4.14 5.65 4.16
CA VAL A 77 2.98 4.78 4.37
C VAL A 77 1.73 5.65 4.43
N TYR A 78 0.84 5.46 3.47
CA TYR A 78 -0.41 6.23 3.35
C TYR A 78 -1.58 5.43 3.92
N ALA A 79 -2.35 6.06 4.79
CA ALA A 79 -3.53 5.43 5.42
C ALA A 79 -4.49 6.52 5.86
N THR A 80 -5.75 6.15 6.16
CA THR A 80 -6.63 7.06 6.89
C THR A 80 -6.05 7.24 8.29
N ARG A 81 -6.43 8.34 8.96
CA ARG A 81 -5.95 8.58 10.34
C ARG A 81 -6.35 7.46 11.29
N HIS A 82 -7.57 6.94 11.14
CA HIS A 82 -8.05 5.88 12.00
C HIS A 82 -7.26 4.58 11.82
N THR A 83 -7.00 4.19 10.58
CA THR A 83 -6.18 3.01 10.30
C THR A 83 -4.74 3.21 10.81
N ALA A 84 -4.17 4.39 10.57
CA ALA A 84 -2.82 4.71 11.05
C ALA A 84 -2.73 4.62 12.57
N MET A 85 -3.72 5.11 13.30
CA MET A 85 -3.76 5.01 14.76
C MET A 85 -3.69 3.57 15.25
N CYS A 86 -4.35 2.65 14.56
CA CYS A 86 -4.33 1.23 14.92
C CYS A 86 -2.97 0.58 14.66
N VAL A 87 -2.24 1.06 13.65
CA VAL A 87 -0.96 0.45 13.23
C VAL A 87 0.23 1.11 13.87
N GLN A 88 0.13 2.39 14.23
CA GLN A 88 1.27 3.18 14.74
C GLN A 88 1.91 2.59 16.00
N GLU A 89 1.14 1.91 16.83
CA GLU A 89 1.70 1.27 18.02
C GLU A 89 2.75 0.22 17.66
N LYS A 90 2.58 -0.43 16.50
CA LYS A 90 3.50 -1.46 16.00
C LYS A 90 4.56 -0.91 15.07
N ALA A 91 4.35 0.27 14.52
CA ALA A 91 5.27 0.93 13.59
C ALA A 91 5.33 2.44 13.84
N PRO A 92 5.71 2.88 15.06
CA PRO A 92 5.65 4.30 15.41
C PRO A 92 6.62 5.16 14.61
N GLU A 93 7.69 4.60 14.10
CA GLU A 93 8.72 5.33 13.34
C GLU A 93 8.49 5.29 11.83
N ALA A 94 7.46 4.62 11.36
CA ALA A 94 7.15 4.59 9.94
C ALA A 94 6.80 6.01 9.47
N PRO A 95 7.19 6.39 8.25
CA PRO A 95 6.87 7.74 7.74
C PRO A 95 5.42 7.81 7.26
N TRP A 96 4.52 8.03 8.21
CA TRP A 96 3.09 8.08 7.97
C TRP A 96 2.67 9.30 7.17
N ALA A 97 1.76 9.11 6.24
CA ALA A 97 1.05 10.17 5.54
C ALA A 97 -0.43 9.80 5.54
N TYR A 98 -1.29 10.80 5.61
CA TYR A 98 -2.72 10.57 5.76
C TYR A 98 -3.47 11.00 4.50
N PHE A 99 -4.55 10.26 4.19
CA PHE A 99 -5.48 10.66 3.14
C PHE A 99 -6.90 10.64 3.69
N GLU A 100 -7.80 11.31 2.98
CA GLU A 100 -9.22 11.37 3.31
C GLU A 100 -10.00 10.52 2.30
N LYS A 101 -10.96 9.74 2.78
CA LYS A 101 -11.86 9.00 1.89
C LYS A 101 -12.60 9.97 0.97
N GLY A 102 -12.66 9.65 -0.30
CA GLY A 102 -13.33 10.46 -1.31
C GLY A 102 -12.48 11.58 -1.88
N GLN A 103 -11.30 11.86 -1.31
CA GLN A 103 -10.41 12.89 -1.83
C GLN A 103 -9.24 12.26 -2.57
N SER A 104 -9.13 12.56 -3.86
CA SER A 104 -8.04 12.06 -4.69
C SER A 104 -6.72 12.74 -4.31
N PHE A 105 -5.64 11.99 -4.43
CA PHE A 105 -4.29 12.51 -4.27
C PHE A 105 -3.38 11.85 -5.30
N ARG A 106 -2.22 12.45 -5.53
CA ARG A 106 -1.30 12.00 -6.58
C ARG A 106 0.01 11.54 -5.98
N ILE A 107 0.52 10.42 -6.48
CA ILE A 107 1.89 9.97 -6.24
C ILE A 107 2.49 9.72 -7.62
N GLY A 108 3.50 10.51 -7.98
CA GLY A 108 4.13 10.38 -9.31
C GLY A 108 3.10 10.50 -10.43
N ASP A 109 3.02 9.47 -11.25
CA ASP A 109 2.13 9.44 -12.42
C ASP A 109 0.74 8.91 -12.11
N ILE A 110 0.48 8.53 -10.86
CA ILE A 110 -0.77 7.86 -10.48
C ILE A 110 -1.61 8.78 -9.60
N VAL A 111 -2.89 8.93 -9.96
CA VAL A 111 -3.90 9.57 -9.13
C VAL A 111 -4.66 8.49 -8.39
N ILE A 112 -4.73 8.60 -7.08
CA ILE A 112 -5.35 7.62 -6.20
C ILE A 112 -6.61 8.23 -5.59
N THR A 113 -7.73 7.54 -5.71
CA THR A 113 -8.98 7.94 -5.07
C THR A 113 -9.40 6.86 -4.09
N PRO A 114 -9.30 7.11 -2.78
CA PRO A 114 -9.77 6.16 -1.79
C PRO A 114 -11.29 6.23 -1.66
N PHE A 115 -11.93 5.07 -1.50
CA PHE A 115 -13.39 5.00 -1.28
C PHE A 115 -13.69 4.03 -0.15
N PRO A 116 -14.80 4.22 0.59
CA PRO A 116 -15.13 3.34 1.70
C PRO A 116 -15.52 1.95 1.20
N THR A 117 -15.15 0.93 1.97
CA THR A 117 -15.56 -0.46 1.69
C THR A 117 -16.27 -1.01 2.92
N TYR A 118 -16.95 -2.15 2.73
CA TYR A 118 -17.60 -2.86 3.82
C TYR A 118 -16.68 -3.98 4.28
N HIS A 119 -16.06 -3.78 5.43
CA HIS A 119 -15.10 -4.72 5.98
C HIS A 119 -15.09 -4.60 7.49
N ASP A 120 -14.75 -5.68 8.19
CA ASP A 120 -14.66 -5.68 9.66
C ASP A 120 -13.33 -5.04 10.09
N ALA A 121 -13.28 -3.74 10.03
CA ALA A 121 -12.11 -2.93 10.34
C ALA A 121 -12.55 -1.54 10.79
N VAL A 122 -11.61 -0.75 11.32
CA VAL A 122 -11.91 0.58 11.86
C VAL A 122 -12.34 1.56 10.75
N ASP A 123 -11.61 1.57 9.64
CA ASP A 123 -11.87 2.54 8.58
C ASP A 123 -11.38 1.98 7.24
N PRO A 124 -12.03 0.90 6.76
CA PRO A 124 -11.53 0.21 5.56
C PRO A 124 -11.79 0.99 4.29
N VAL A 125 -10.81 0.97 3.38
CA VAL A 125 -10.92 1.65 2.09
C VAL A 125 -10.48 0.73 0.96
N GLY A 126 -11.01 1.01 -0.24
CA GLY A 126 -10.47 0.54 -1.50
C GLY A 126 -9.85 1.72 -2.23
N PHE A 127 -9.16 1.46 -3.32
CA PHE A 127 -8.51 2.50 -4.10
C PHE A 127 -8.87 2.40 -5.57
N LYS A 128 -9.13 3.55 -6.17
CA LYS A 128 -9.21 3.70 -7.61
C LYS A 128 -7.92 4.34 -8.08
N PHE A 129 -7.30 3.76 -9.09
CA PHE A 129 -6.05 4.27 -9.66
C PHE A 129 -6.28 4.78 -11.06
N GLU A 130 -5.74 5.97 -11.35
CA GLU A 130 -5.86 6.59 -12.66
C GLU A 130 -4.54 7.21 -13.08
N THR A 131 -4.28 7.16 -14.39
CA THR A 131 -3.23 7.93 -15.03
C THR A 131 -3.89 8.76 -16.13
N GLU A 132 -3.10 9.54 -16.86
CA GLU A 132 -3.65 10.31 -17.99
C GLU A 132 -4.24 9.41 -19.08
N ARG A 133 -3.87 8.13 -19.12
CA ARG A 133 -4.23 7.22 -20.21
C ARG A 133 -5.08 6.02 -19.79
N SER A 134 -5.18 5.73 -18.51
CA SER A 134 -5.92 4.55 -18.04
C SER A 134 -6.44 4.74 -16.62
N SER A 135 -7.43 3.93 -16.26
CA SER A 135 -7.95 3.90 -14.90
C SER A 135 -8.13 2.45 -14.45
N LEU A 136 -7.96 2.22 -13.12
CA LEU A 136 -8.10 0.93 -12.48
C LEU A 136 -8.76 1.14 -11.12
N GLY A 137 -9.83 0.43 -10.89
CA GLY A 137 -10.61 0.52 -9.65
C GLY A 137 -10.31 -0.56 -8.63
#